data_9fe83fd030c81c215fd541230353ae28
#
_entry.id   9fe83fd030c81c215fd541230353ae28
#
_cell.length_a   1.000
_cell.length_b   1.000
_cell.length_c   1.000
_cell.angle_alpha   90.00
_cell.angle_beta   90.00
_cell.angle_gamma   90.00
#
_symmetry.space_group_name_H-M   'P 1'
#
loop_
_entity.id
_entity.type
_entity.pdbx_description
1 polymer ?
#
loop_
_entity_poly.entity_id
_entity_poly.type
_entity_poly.pdbx_seq_one_letter_code
_entity_poly.pdbx_strand_id
1 'polypeptide(L)'
;MEVKLISGIRPLESFDYSGKTVLLRVDINSPIDPVLKKIVNDNRIRKSIPTLKYLLDNKAKLAIIAHQGDTLDYHNLIPMTEHAEKLSFYLGVDVKYIDDVAGPAAQQAVKSLKPGEAVLLGNLRYLCEEVSTFENAVK
;
A
#
# COMPACT_ATOMS: atom_id res chain seq x y z
N MET A 1 7.78 9.68 25.39
CA MET A 1 7.55 10.88 24.55
C MET A 1 6.05 11.19 24.57
N GLU A 2 5.67 12.34 25.10
CA GLU A 2 4.26 12.76 25.06
C GLU A 2 3.85 13.00 23.62
N VAL A 3 2.92 12.20 23.12
CA VAL A 3 2.34 12.39 21.79
C VAL A 3 1.32 13.53 21.89
N LYS A 4 1.65 14.67 21.33
CA LYS A 4 0.77 15.84 21.34
C LYS A 4 -0.42 15.55 20.43
N LEU A 5 -1.59 15.31 21.02
CA LEU A 5 -2.84 15.15 20.29
C LEU A 5 -3.18 16.45 19.55
N ILE A 6 -3.20 16.38 18.23
CA ILE A 6 -3.68 17.48 17.40
C ILE A 6 -5.18 17.31 17.22
N SER A 7 -5.97 18.16 17.89
CA SER A 7 -7.40 18.36 17.60
C SER A 7 -8.25 17.07 17.44
N GLY A 8 -8.16 16.14 18.40
CA GLY A 8 -8.97 14.91 18.37
C GLY A 8 -8.51 13.81 17.41
N ILE A 9 -7.42 14.02 16.69
CA ILE A 9 -6.82 13.00 15.82
C ILE A 9 -5.93 12.10 16.70
N ARG A 10 -6.19 10.80 16.64
CA ARG A 10 -5.38 9.81 17.36
C ARG A 10 -4.13 9.48 16.53
N PRO A 11 -2.93 9.59 17.10
CA PRO A 11 -1.70 9.23 16.40
C PRO A 11 -1.59 7.70 16.21
N LEU A 12 -0.72 7.30 15.28
CA LEU A 12 -0.47 5.89 14.95
C LEU A 12 -0.14 5.06 16.21
N GLU A 13 0.68 5.62 17.09
CA GLU A 13 1.16 4.95 18.31
C GLU A 13 0.08 4.75 19.38
N SER A 14 -1.10 5.33 19.22
CA SER A 14 -2.19 5.23 20.20
C SER A 14 -3.04 3.98 20.07
N PHE A 15 -2.74 3.11 19.10
CA PHE A 15 -3.50 1.89 18.84
C PHE A 15 -2.68 0.65 19.13
N ASP A 16 -3.35 -0.42 19.56
CA ASP A 16 -2.76 -1.75 19.64
C ASP A 16 -3.01 -2.50 18.33
N TYR A 17 -1.93 -2.86 17.64
CA TYR A 17 -1.98 -3.53 16.33
C TYR A 17 -1.72 -5.03 16.43
N SER A 18 -1.32 -5.54 17.58
CA SER A 18 -0.88 -6.94 17.74
C SER A 18 -1.95 -7.93 17.26
N GLY A 19 -1.62 -8.70 16.25
CA GLY A 19 -2.50 -9.70 15.67
C GLY A 19 -3.70 -9.15 14.88
N LYS A 20 -3.82 -7.84 14.75
CA LYS A 20 -4.92 -7.20 14.01
C LYS A 20 -4.55 -7.04 12.54
N THR A 21 -5.55 -7.17 11.68
CA THR A 21 -5.42 -6.84 10.26
C THR A 21 -5.54 -5.33 10.08
N VAL A 22 -4.51 -4.74 9.48
CA VAL A 22 -4.46 -3.30 9.19
C VAL A 22 -4.47 -3.11 7.68
N LEU A 23 -5.48 -2.41 7.18
CA LEU A 23 -5.52 -1.94 5.80
C LEU A 23 -4.89 -0.56 5.76
N LEU A 24 -3.74 -0.44 5.11
CA LEU A 24 -2.98 0.80 5.03
C LEU A 24 -2.84 1.26 3.58
N ARG A 25 -3.35 2.45 3.29
CA ARG A 25 -3.08 3.12 2.02
C ARG A 25 -1.79 3.94 2.14
N VAL A 26 -0.87 3.72 1.21
CA VAL A 26 0.39 4.46 1.11
C VAL A 26 0.49 5.17 -0.23
N ASP A 27 1.21 6.28 -0.27
CA ASP A 27 1.60 6.93 -1.52
C ASP A 27 2.99 6.46 -1.94
N ILE A 28 3.02 5.46 -2.80
CA ILE A 28 4.23 4.91 -3.40
C ILE A 28 4.24 5.05 -4.93
N ASN A 29 3.38 5.94 -5.45
CA ASN A 29 3.40 6.31 -6.86
C ASN A 29 4.77 6.88 -7.21
N SER A 30 5.45 6.27 -8.17
CA SER A 30 6.85 6.53 -8.47
C SER A 30 7.03 6.90 -9.94
N PRO A 31 8.01 7.77 -10.28
CA PRO A 31 8.38 8.02 -11.68
C PRO A 31 8.85 6.73 -12.36
N ILE A 32 8.33 6.48 -13.55
CA ILE A 32 8.58 5.28 -14.34
C ILE A 32 9.30 5.65 -15.63
N ASP A 33 10.33 4.90 -15.99
CA ASP A 33 10.93 4.98 -17.31
C ASP A 33 9.88 4.58 -18.35
N PRO A 34 9.59 5.40 -19.38
CA PRO A 34 8.51 5.17 -20.31
C PRO A 34 8.74 3.96 -21.23
N VAL A 35 9.99 3.57 -21.44
CA VAL A 35 10.36 2.45 -22.31
C VAL A 35 10.50 1.16 -21.51
N LEU A 36 11.31 1.19 -20.44
CA LEU A 36 11.62 0.03 -19.64
C LEU A 36 10.52 -0.33 -18.63
N LYS A 37 9.60 0.60 -18.37
CA LYS A 37 8.55 0.47 -17.36
C LYS A 37 9.09 0.14 -15.96
N LYS A 38 10.24 0.71 -15.64
CA LYS A 38 10.93 0.53 -14.37
C LYS A 38 10.91 1.81 -13.54
N ILE A 39 10.87 1.65 -12.22
CA ILE A 39 10.94 2.78 -11.30
C ILE A 39 12.32 3.44 -11.40
N VAL A 40 12.34 4.74 -11.67
CA VAL A 40 13.58 5.53 -11.75
C VAL A 40 13.89 6.30 -10.46
N ASN A 41 12.91 6.45 -9.58
CA ASN A 41 13.09 7.08 -8.28
C ASN A 41 12.12 6.47 -7.27
N ASP A 42 12.65 5.89 -6.20
CA ASP A 42 11.89 5.19 -5.17
C ASP A 42 11.73 6.00 -3.86
N ASN A 43 11.90 7.30 -3.92
CA ASN A 43 11.87 8.16 -2.73
C ASN A 43 10.56 8.04 -1.94
N ARG A 44 9.41 7.96 -2.61
CA ARG A 44 8.11 7.79 -1.95
C ARG A 44 8.00 6.44 -1.26
N ILE A 45 8.52 5.38 -1.88
CA ILE A 45 8.60 4.05 -1.27
C ILE A 45 9.43 4.13 0.02
N ARG A 46 10.63 4.70 -0.05
CA ARG A 46 11.50 4.86 1.14
C ARG A 46 10.84 5.67 2.25
N LYS A 47 10.10 6.72 1.91
CA LYS A 47 9.39 7.55 2.89
C LYS A 47 8.23 6.82 3.57
N SER A 48 7.66 5.80 2.97
CA SER A 48 6.61 4.97 3.57
C SER A 48 7.15 3.96 4.58
N ILE A 49 8.44 3.61 4.51
CA ILE A 49 9.05 2.54 5.30
C ILE A 49 8.90 2.73 6.82
N PRO A 50 9.11 3.92 7.41
CA PRO A 50 8.96 4.06 8.87
C PRO A 50 7.59 3.64 9.39
N THR A 51 6.50 4.02 8.72
CA THR A 51 5.14 3.64 9.11
C THR A 51 4.91 2.13 8.95
N LEU A 52 5.31 1.58 7.80
CA LEU A 52 5.18 0.15 7.52
C LEU A 52 5.96 -0.69 8.54
N LYS A 53 7.20 -0.29 8.80
CA LYS A 53 8.06 -0.97 9.76
C LYS A 53 7.48 -0.93 11.17
N TYR A 54 6.97 0.22 11.60
CA TYR A 54 6.33 0.36 12.90
C TYR A 54 5.17 -0.64 13.07
N LEU A 55 4.29 -0.73 12.08
CA LEU A 55 3.16 -1.65 12.12
C LEU A 55 3.60 -3.12 12.15
N LEU A 56 4.58 -3.49 11.34
CA LEU A 56 5.11 -4.87 11.30
C LEU A 56 5.84 -5.23 12.60
N ASP A 57 6.64 -4.33 13.17
CA ASP A 57 7.32 -4.52 14.44
C ASP A 57 6.30 -4.72 15.60
N ASN A 58 5.13 -4.07 15.49
CA ASN A 58 4.02 -4.24 16.43
C ASN A 58 3.09 -5.41 16.09
N LYS A 59 3.54 -6.32 15.22
CA LYS A 59 2.84 -7.58 14.91
C LYS A 59 1.47 -7.39 14.25
N ALA A 60 1.28 -6.32 13.50
CA ALA A 60 0.13 -6.16 12.62
C ALA A 60 0.18 -7.19 11.46
N LYS A 61 -0.98 -7.56 10.97
CA LYS A 61 -1.16 -8.24 9.69
C LYS A 61 -1.45 -7.15 8.66
N LEU A 62 -0.50 -6.86 7.79
CA LEU A 62 -0.51 -5.63 7.01
C LEU A 62 -0.95 -5.86 5.58
N ALA A 63 -2.12 -5.34 5.23
CA ALA A 63 -2.61 -5.26 3.86
C ALA A 63 -2.34 -3.86 3.31
N ILE A 64 -1.42 -3.75 2.35
CA ILE A 64 -0.99 -2.50 1.76
C ILE A 64 -1.77 -2.27 0.47
N ILE A 65 -2.37 -1.10 0.32
CA ILE A 65 -3.02 -0.65 -0.90
C ILE A 65 -2.39 0.64 -1.40
N ALA A 66 -2.24 0.76 -2.70
CA ALA A 66 -1.61 1.91 -3.33
C ALA A 66 -1.99 2.00 -4.81
N HIS A 67 -1.66 3.11 -5.44
CA HIS A 67 -1.77 3.27 -6.88
C HIS A 67 -0.43 3.60 -7.53
N GLN A 68 -0.31 3.29 -8.79
CA GLN A 68 0.77 3.69 -9.68
C GLN A 68 0.17 4.22 -10.98
N GLY A 69 0.67 5.37 -11.45
CA GLY A 69 0.20 6.04 -12.65
C GLY A 69 -0.83 7.14 -12.39
N ASP A 70 -1.18 7.86 -13.44
CA ASP A 70 -2.20 8.91 -13.40
C ASP A 70 -3.47 8.46 -14.13
N THR A 71 -4.60 9.11 -13.85
CA THR A 71 -5.92 8.78 -14.44
C THR A 71 -5.96 8.82 -15.96
N LEU A 72 -5.15 9.68 -16.57
CA LEU A 72 -5.08 9.85 -18.02
C LEU A 72 -3.84 9.22 -18.66
N ASP A 73 -2.98 8.62 -17.85
CA ASP A 73 -1.72 8.02 -18.29
C ASP A 73 -1.77 6.50 -18.23
N TYR A 74 -2.48 5.92 -19.18
CA TYR A 74 -2.57 4.46 -19.29
C TYR A 74 -1.22 3.77 -19.51
N HIS A 75 -0.21 4.50 -20.00
CA HIS A 75 1.13 3.95 -20.23
C HIS A 75 1.87 3.62 -18.94
N ASN A 76 1.52 4.28 -17.83
CA ASN A 76 2.11 4.09 -16.51
C ASN A 76 1.20 3.35 -15.53
N LEU A 77 0.07 2.81 -16.00
CA LEU A 77 -0.78 1.88 -15.25
C LEU A 77 -0.16 0.48 -15.32
N ILE A 78 0.88 0.27 -14.55
CA ILE A 78 1.63 -0.99 -14.48
C ILE A 78 1.30 -1.78 -13.22
N PRO A 79 1.55 -3.11 -13.21
CA PRO A 79 1.51 -3.90 -11.98
C PRO A 79 2.51 -3.35 -10.95
N MET A 80 2.23 -3.57 -9.68
CA MET A 80 3.07 -3.06 -8.59
C MET A 80 4.10 -4.08 -8.09
N THR A 81 4.52 -5.00 -8.95
CA THR A 81 5.51 -6.04 -8.62
C THR A 81 6.83 -5.43 -8.15
N GLU A 82 7.37 -4.47 -8.89
CA GLU A 82 8.62 -3.80 -8.53
C GLU A 82 8.50 -3.01 -7.22
N HIS A 83 7.33 -2.44 -6.96
CA HIS A 83 7.05 -1.77 -5.68
C HIS A 83 7.15 -2.77 -4.52
N ALA A 84 6.57 -3.97 -4.67
CA ALA A 84 6.65 -5.02 -3.65
C ALA A 84 8.08 -5.50 -3.43
N GLU A 85 8.88 -5.64 -4.49
CA GLU A 85 10.29 -5.99 -4.41
C GLU A 85 11.09 -4.95 -3.62
N LYS A 86 10.88 -3.66 -3.91
CA LYS A 86 11.53 -2.56 -3.20
C LYS A 86 11.08 -2.45 -1.74
N LEU A 87 9.79 -2.62 -1.47
CA LEU A 87 9.28 -2.67 -0.10
C LEU A 87 9.93 -3.82 0.68
N SER A 88 10.02 -5.00 0.07
CA SER A 88 10.67 -6.17 0.69
C SER A 88 12.13 -5.89 1.02
N PHE A 89 12.84 -5.26 0.09
CA PHE A 89 14.25 -4.89 0.28
C PHE A 89 14.43 -3.94 1.47
N TYR A 90 13.66 -2.86 1.53
CA TYR A 90 13.81 -1.86 2.59
C TYR A 90 13.28 -2.31 3.95
N LEU A 91 12.24 -3.14 3.97
CA LEU A 91 11.66 -3.67 5.21
C LEU A 91 12.41 -4.89 5.77
N GLY A 92 13.18 -5.57 4.92
CA GLY A 92 13.86 -6.80 5.32
C GLY A 92 12.91 -7.99 5.57
N VAL A 93 11.70 -7.93 5.04
CA VAL A 93 10.69 -9.01 5.08
C VAL A 93 10.12 -9.24 3.69
N ASP A 94 9.59 -10.42 3.43
CA ASP A 94 8.93 -10.73 2.17
C ASP A 94 7.54 -10.09 2.10
N VAL A 95 7.41 -9.01 1.33
CA VAL A 95 6.12 -8.40 1.00
C VAL A 95 5.59 -9.08 -0.25
N LYS A 96 4.61 -9.96 -0.10
CA LYS A 96 3.98 -10.64 -1.23
C LYS A 96 3.19 -9.66 -2.09
N TYR A 97 3.21 -9.89 -3.39
CA TYR A 97 2.39 -9.12 -4.33
C TYR A 97 1.24 -9.99 -4.85
N ILE A 98 0.03 -9.46 -4.77
CA ILE A 98 -1.18 -10.09 -5.32
C ILE A 98 -1.78 -9.12 -6.34
N ASP A 99 -1.80 -9.51 -7.61
CA ASP A 99 -2.35 -8.67 -8.70
C ASP A 99 -3.87 -8.75 -8.74
N ASP A 100 -4.46 -8.44 -7.61
CA ASP A 100 -5.90 -8.37 -7.38
C ASP A 100 -6.16 -7.29 -6.32
N VAL A 101 -7.08 -6.37 -6.60
CA VAL A 101 -7.32 -5.23 -5.70
C VAL A 101 -8.23 -5.62 -4.54
N ALA A 102 -9.38 -6.21 -4.81
CA ALA A 102 -10.39 -6.52 -3.80
C ALA A 102 -11.16 -7.82 -4.08
N GLY A 103 -10.74 -8.58 -5.06
CA GLY A 103 -11.35 -9.84 -5.45
C GLY A 103 -11.01 -11.01 -4.54
N PRO A 104 -11.37 -12.24 -4.94
CA PRO A 104 -11.16 -13.42 -4.11
C PRO A 104 -9.70 -13.68 -3.74
N ALA A 105 -8.76 -13.46 -4.66
CA ALA A 105 -7.34 -13.67 -4.41
C ALA A 105 -6.80 -12.67 -3.37
N ALA A 106 -7.16 -11.39 -3.48
CA ALA A 106 -6.81 -10.36 -2.51
C ALA A 106 -7.35 -10.69 -1.12
N GLN A 107 -8.64 -11.03 -1.04
CA GLN A 107 -9.29 -11.38 0.22
C GLN A 107 -8.65 -12.59 0.88
N GLN A 108 -8.34 -13.63 0.09
CA GLN A 108 -7.68 -14.82 0.60
C GLN A 108 -6.26 -14.53 1.10
N ALA A 109 -5.51 -13.71 0.38
CA ALA A 109 -4.16 -13.31 0.79
C ALA A 109 -4.18 -12.55 2.12
N VAL A 110 -5.12 -11.63 2.29
CA VAL A 110 -5.28 -10.86 3.55
C VAL A 110 -5.67 -11.76 4.72
N LYS A 111 -6.63 -12.67 4.51
CA LYS A 111 -7.06 -13.64 5.54
C LYS A 111 -5.95 -14.59 5.97
N SER A 112 -5.01 -14.88 5.08
CA SER A 112 -3.92 -15.82 5.33
C SER A 112 -2.70 -15.17 6.01
N LEU A 113 -2.70 -13.84 6.20
CA LEU A 113 -1.60 -13.14 6.85
C LEU A 113 -1.44 -13.57 8.30
N LYS A 114 -0.18 -13.73 8.71
CA LYS A 114 0.22 -13.92 10.11
C LYS A 114 0.72 -12.59 10.70
N PRO A 115 0.73 -12.45 12.04
CA PRO A 115 1.29 -11.26 12.68
C PRO A 115 2.72 -10.97 12.21
N GLY A 116 2.97 -9.72 11.78
CA GLY A 116 4.26 -9.29 11.24
C GLY A 116 4.46 -9.57 9.75
N GLU A 117 3.47 -10.11 9.06
CA GLU A 117 3.49 -10.31 7.60
C GLU A 117 2.76 -9.16 6.87
N ALA A 118 3.18 -8.93 5.62
CA ALA A 118 2.60 -7.92 4.76
C ALA A 118 2.29 -8.47 3.36
N VAL A 119 1.26 -7.93 2.74
CA VAL A 119 0.90 -8.14 1.34
C VAL A 119 0.65 -6.79 0.67
N LEU A 120 1.13 -6.61 -0.55
CA LEU A 120 0.76 -5.49 -1.42
C LEU A 120 -0.29 -6.00 -2.42
N LEU A 121 -1.45 -5.35 -2.44
CA LEU A 121 -2.52 -5.68 -3.37
C LEU A 121 -2.35 -4.95 -4.70
N GLY A 122 -3.19 -5.29 -5.67
CA GLY A 122 -3.13 -4.77 -7.02
C GLY A 122 -3.25 -3.24 -7.11
N ASN A 123 -2.82 -2.69 -8.24
CA ASN A 123 -2.86 -1.26 -8.49
C ASN A 123 -4.29 -0.71 -8.44
N LEU A 124 -4.57 0.17 -7.47
CA LEU A 124 -5.89 0.78 -7.29
C LEU A 124 -6.39 1.52 -8.55
N ARG A 125 -5.50 2.05 -9.38
CA ARG A 125 -5.87 2.75 -10.62
C ARG A 125 -6.49 1.85 -11.68
N TYR A 126 -6.42 0.54 -11.52
CA TYR A 126 -7.15 -0.39 -12.38
C TYR A 126 -8.67 -0.35 -12.15
N LEU A 127 -9.12 0.19 -11.02
CA LEU A 127 -10.53 0.28 -10.68
C LEU A 127 -11.09 1.65 -11.05
N CYS A 128 -12.24 1.65 -11.73
CA CYS A 128 -12.97 2.89 -12.04
C CYS A 128 -13.40 3.63 -10.77
N GLU A 129 -13.71 2.91 -9.73
CA GLU A 129 -14.15 3.45 -8.43
C GLU A 129 -13.10 4.32 -7.75
N GLU A 130 -11.81 4.05 -7.99
CA GLU A 130 -10.70 4.83 -7.45
C GLU A 130 -10.67 6.27 -7.98
N VAL A 131 -11.11 6.46 -9.23
CA VAL A 131 -11.05 7.76 -9.94
C VAL A 131 -12.42 8.40 -10.14
N SER A 132 -13.50 7.67 -9.86
CA SER A 132 -14.86 8.21 -9.97
C SER A 132 -15.15 9.18 -8.85
N THR A 133 -15.73 10.32 -9.17
CA THR A 133 -16.30 11.21 -8.17
C THR A 133 -17.60 10.61 -7.64
N PHE A 134 -17.98 10.96 -6.42
CA PHE A 134 -19.24 10.49 -5.81
C PHE A 134 -20.45 10.80 -6.69
N GLU A 135 -20.47 11.96 -7.35
CA GLU A 135 -21.53 12.37 -8.28
C GLU A 135 -21.66 11.44 -9.49
N ASN A 136 -20.56 10.86 -9.93
CA ASN A 136 -20.55 9.93 -11.06
C ASN A 136 -20.85 8.49 -10.64
N ALA A 137 -20.63 8.14 -9.40
CA ALA A 137 -20.91 6.80 -8.87
C ALA A 137 -22.41 6.51 -8.71
N VAL A 138 -23.26 7.52 -8.72
CA VAL A 138 -24.71 7.42 -8.51
C VAL A 138 -25.49 7.48 -9.84
N LYS A 139 -24.82 7.68 -10.95
CA LYS A 139 -25.42 7.64 -12.29
C LYS A 139 -25.19 6.27 -12.92
#